data_2a24396cfa2392642a2813b3d2ad3dfe
#
_entry.id   2a24396cfa2392642a2813b3d2ad3dfe
#
_cell.length_a   1.000
_cell.length_b   1.000
_cell.length_c   1.000
_cell.angle_alpha   90.00
_cell.angle_beta   90.00
_cell.angle_gamma   90.00
#
_symmetry.space_group_name_H-M   'P 1'
#
loop_
_entity.id
_entity.type
_entity.pdbx_description
1 polymer ?
#
loop_
_entity_poly.entity_id
_entity_poly.type
_entity_poly.pdbx_seq_one_letter_code
_entity_poly.pdbx_strand_id
1 'polypeptide(L)'
;MEQKQNESTELRPEGARVMDAPLVTMNVNDFIRQIKDESAWEKNDRNAMAIYKTEGMRIVLIALHEDAIMEKHTANGIISLQVLEGEINFNSADQSVSVKKGEMIALHKGLPHSVAAVKESVFLLTIADFRD
;
A
#
# COMPACT_ATOMS: atom_id res chain seq x y z
N MET A 1 23.40 -10.45 0.24
CA MET A 1 22.03 -10.07 0.73
C MET A 1 21.17 -11.31 0.82
N GLU A 2 20.54 -11.48 1.94
CA GLU A 2 19.66 -12.61 2.16
C GLU A 2 18.32 -12.39 1.47
N GLN A 3 17.84 -13.42 0.79
CA GLN A 3 16.54 -13.37 0.11
C GLN A 3 15.42 -13.64 1.10
N LYS A 4 14.41 -12.78 1.13
CA LYS A 4 13.23 -12.96 1.96
C LYS A 4 12.05 -13.31 1.08
N GLN A 5 11.24 -14.24 1.55
CA GLN A 5 10.07 -14.73 0.82
C GLN A 5 8.87 -14.76 1.75
N ASN A 6 7.74 -14.27 1.26
CA ASN A 6 6.48 -14.36 1.96
C ASN A 6 5.76 -15.63 1.54
N GLU A 7 5.52 -16.52 2.49
CA GLU A 7 4.87 -17.79 2.20
C GLU A 7 3.35 -17.65 2.12
N SER A 8 2.71 -18.55 1.40
CA SER A 8 1.26 -18.56 1.29
C SER A 8 0.63 -18.88 2.65
N THR A 9 -0.53 -18.29 2.91
CA THR A 9 -1.28 -18.46 4.16
C THR A 9 -2.71 -18.83 3.82
N GLU A 10 -3.51 -19.13 4.85
CA GLU A 10 -4.93 -19.42 4.69
C GLU A 10 -5.69 -18.27 4.01
N LEU A 11 -5.35 -17.03 4.37
CA LEU A 11 -5.96 -15.84 3.77
C LEU A 11 -5.37 -15.49 2.41
N ARG A 12 -4.18 -16.01 2.11
CA ARG A 12 -3.48 -15.74 0.85
C ARG A 12 -2.82 -17.03 0.36
N PRO A 13 -3.61 -17.99 -0.11
CA PRO A 13 -3.07 -19.31 -0.49
C PRO A 13 -2.09 -19.26 -1.66
N GLU A 14 -2.16 -18.24 -2.52
CA GLU A 14 -1.25 -18.07 -3.64
C GLU A 14 -0.22 -16.97 -3.39
N GLY A 15 0.04 -16.66 -2.10
CA GLY A 15 0.81 -15.49 -1.72
C GLY A 15 2.31 -15.69 -1.61
N ALA A 16 2.83 -16.87 -1.92
CA ALA A 16 4.29 -17.08 -1.87
C ALA A 16 4.96 -16.21 -2.93
N ARG A 17 5.86 -15.33 -2.49
CA ARG A 17 6.57 -14.42 -3.38
C ARG A 17 7.85 -13.92 -2.74
N VAL A 18 8.82 -13.56 -3.59
CA VAL A 18 10.08 -12.98 -3.14
C VAL A 18 9.86 -11.51 -2.85
N MET A 19 10.17 -11.05 -1.63
CA MET A 19 10.02 -9.66 -1.22
C MET A 19 11.34 -8.95 -1.00
N ASP A 20 12.42 -9.68 -0.79
CA ASP A 20 13.75 -9.08 -0.59
C ASP A 20 14.81 -9.96 -1.23
N ALA A 21 15.54 -9.39 -2.17
CA ALA A 21 16.65 -10.00 -2.88
C ALA A 21 17.44 -8.86 -3.52
N PRO A 22 18.64 -9.12 -4.08
CA PRO A 22 19.40 -8.05 -4.77
C PRO A 22 18.60 -7.34 -5.87
N LEU A 23 17.69 -8.06 -6.50
CA LEU A 23 16.76 -7.49 -7.47
C LEU A 23 15.43 -8.22 -7.32
N VAL A 24 14.36 -7.44 -7.16
CA VAL A 24 12.98 -7.98 -7.09
C VAL A 24 12.18 -7.35 -8.22
N THR A 25 11.58 -8.19 -9.06
CA THR A 25 10.67 -7.71 -10.10
C THR A 25 9.23 -7.91 -9.64
N MET A 26 8.38 -6.94 -9.96
CA MET A 26 7.00 -6.96 -9.49
C MET A 26 6.08 -6.62 -10.66
N ASN A 27 5.14 -7.52 -10.96
CA ASN A 27 4.09 -7.22 -11.91
C ASN A 27 2.90 -6.67 -11.13
N VAL A 28 2.81 -5.35 -11.06
CA VAL A 28 1.80 -4.67 -10.24
C VAL A 28 0.39 -4.99 -10.71
N ASN A 29 0.19 -5.12 -12.01
CA ASN A 29 -1.14 -5.47 -12.55
C ASN A 29 -1.60 -6.86 -12.09
N ASP A 30 -0.68 -7.82 -12.01
CA ASP A 30 -1.00 -9.15 -11.49
C ASP A 30 -1.34 -9.09 -10.01
N PHE A 31 -0.61 -8.29 -9.24
CA PHE A 31 -0.91 -8.10 -7.82
C PHE A 31 -2.27 -7.43 -7.59
N ILE A 32 -2.65 -6.48 -8.44
CA ILE A 32 -3.98 -5.86 -8.34
C ILE A 32 -5.07 -6.91 -8.55
N ARG A 33 -4.91 -7.79 -9.53
CA ARG A 33 -5.86 -8.88 -9.74
C ARG A 33 -5.92 -9.82 -8.54
N GLN A 34 -4.76 -10.21 -8.03
CA GLN A 34 -4.68 -11.10 -6.88
C GLN A 34 -5.36 -10.50 -5.64
N ILE A 35 -5.07 -9.24 -5.34
CA ILE A 35 -5.58 -8.60 -4.12
C ILE A 35 -7.11 -8.49 -4.14
N LYS A 36 -7.71 -8.35 -5.32
CA LYS A 36 -9.16 -8.29 -5.47
C LYS A 36 -9.82 -9.67 -5.57
N ASP A 37 -9.03 -10.71 -5.83
CA ASP A 37 -9.52 -12.09 -5.87
C ASP A 37 -9.50 -12.77 -4.51
N GLU A 38 -8.80 -12.21 -3.54
CA GLU A 38 -8.65 -12.82 -2.23
C GLU A 38 -9.92 -12.66 -1.39
N SER A 39 -10.20 -13.65 -0.52
CA SER A 39 -11.39 -13.62 0.32
C SER A 39 -11.42 -12.41 1.25
N ALA A 40 -10.26 -11.91 1.66
CA ALA A 40 -10.16 -10.71 2.49
C ALA A 40 -10.80 -9.48 1.82
N TRP A 41 -10.71 -9.38 0.49
CA TRP A 41 -11.35 -8.29 -0.26
C TRP A 41 -12.87 -8.36 -0.19
N GLU A 42 -13.43 -9.56 -0.29
CA GLU A 42 -14.89 -9.75 -0.22
C GLU A 42 -15.44 -9.51 1.18
N LYS A 43 -14.67 -9.84 2.21
CA LYS A 43 -15.14 -9.84 3.60
C LYS A 43 -14.89 -8.54 4.35
N ASN A 44 -14.06 -7.67 3.82
CA ASN A 44 -13.64 -6.45 4.50
C ASN A 44 -13.79 -5.25 3.57
N ASP A 45 -13.60 -4.05 4.11
CA ASP A 45 -13.63 -2.83 3.32
C ASP A 45 -12.31 -2.57 2.58
N ARG A 46 -11.30 -3.41 2.82
CA ARG A 46 -9.96 -3.24 2.25
C ARG A 46 -9.21 -4.56 2.19
N ASN A 47 -8.14 -4.56 1.39
CA ASN A 47 -7.14 -5.61 1.41
C ASN A 47 -5.78 -4.98 1.12
N ALA A 48 -4.72 -5.53 1.70
CA ALA A 48 -3.36 -5.01 1.55
C ALA A 48 -2.38 -6.15 1.33
N MET A 49 -1.32 -5.87 0.56
CA MET A 49 -0.30 -6.85 0.23
C MET A 49 1.06 -6.17 0.18
N ALA A 50 2.00 -6.59 1.03
CA ALA A 50 3.37 -6.14 0.92
C ALA A 50 3.99 -6.80 -0.32
N ILE A 51 4.55 -5.99 -1.22
CA ILE A 51 5.17 -6.50 -2.45
C ILE A 51 6.68 -6.33 -2.46
N TYR A 52 7.22 -5.51 -1.57
CA TYR A 52 8.65 -5.36 -1.34
C TYR A 52 8.87 -5.03 0.12
N LYS A 53 9.86 -5.66 0.72
CA LYS A 53 10.17 -5.41 2.13
C LYS A 53 11.64 -5.69 2.40
N THR A 54 12.36 -4.64 2.75
CA THR A 54 13.75 -4.74 3.17
C THR A 54 13.94 -3.84 4.40
N GLU A 55 15.14 -3.76 4.90
CA GLU A 55 15.42 -3.02 6.14
C GLU A 55 15.09 -1.54 6.03
N GLY A 56 15.38 -0.90 4.90
CA GLY A 56 15.19 0.54 4.72
C GLY A 56 13.95 0.96 3.94
N MET A 57 13.22 0.02 3.35
CA MET A 57 12.10 0.38 2.51
C MET A 57 11.07 -0.74 2.43
N ARG A 58 9.81 -0.33 2.36
CA ARG A 58 8.70 -1.26 2.21
C ARG A 58 7.71 -0.70 1.20
N ILE A 59 7.22 -1.54 0.29
CA ILE A 59 6.18 -1.17 -0.67
C ILE A 59 4.97 -2.04 -0.43
N VAL A 60 3.82 -1.40 -0.24
CA VAL A 60 2.56 -2.08 0.05
C VAL A 60 1.53 -1.69 -1.00
N LEU A 61 0.88 -2.68 -1.59
CA LEU A 61 -0.27 -2.45 -2.45
C LEU A 61 -1.52 -2.49 -1.58
N ILE A 62 -2.36 -1.46 -1.69
CA ILE A 62 -3.55 -1.34 -0.88
C ILE A 62 -4.75 -1.11 -1.78
N ALA A 63 -5.82 -1.88 -1.57
CA ALA A 63 -7.10 -1.71 -2.23
C ALA A 63 -8.15 -1.34 -1.20
N LEU A 64 -8.96 -0.33 -1.51
CA LEU A 64 -10.05 0.13 -0.66
C LEU A 64 -11.36 0.08 -1.43
N HIS A 65 -12.41 -0.43 -0.82
CA HIS A 65 -13.76 -0.27 -1.37
C HIS A 65 -14.20 1.20 -1.27
N GLU A 66 -15.16 1.59 -2.08
CA GLU A 66 -15.73 2.93 -2.00
C GLU A 66 -16.17 3.22 -0.57
N ASP A 67 -15.88 4.42 -0.08
CA ASP A 67 -16.19 4.92 1.25
C ASP A 67 -15.37 4.33 2.39
N ALA A 68 -14.44 3.41 2.11
CA ALA A 68 -13.54 2.89 3.14
C ALA A 68 -12.62 4.00 3.65
N ILE A 69 -12.36 3.98 4.95
CA ILE A 69 -11.52 4.98 5.62
C ILE A 69 -10.38 4.28 6.35
N MET A 70 -9.15 4.69 6.04
CA MET A 70 -7.98 4.32 6.83
C MET A 70 -7.80 5.41 7.87
N GLU A 71 -8.03 5.05 9.13
CA GLU A 71 -8.03 5.99 10.25
C GLU A 71 -6.68 6.67 10.44
N LYS A 72 -6.68 7.80 11.10
CA LYS A 72 -5.50 8.59 11.36
C LYS A 72 -4.41 7.78 12.07
N HIS A 73 -3.22 7.78 11.49
CA HIS A 73 -2.06 7.09 12.06
C HIS A 73 -0.76 7.78 11.60
N THR A 74 0.36 7.35 12.15
CA THR A 74 1.68 7.85 11.74
C THR A 74 2.53 6.69 11.23
N ALA A 75 3.46 7.01 10.31
CA ALA A 75 4.45 6.05 9.85
C ALA A 75 5.84 6.49 10.33
N ASN A 76 6.71 5.52 10.59
CA ASN A 76 8.08 5.77 11.03
C ASN A 76 9.04 6.06 9.89
N GLY A 77 8.55 6.55 8.79
CA GLY A 77 9.37 6.88 7.64
C GLY A 77 8.71 7.90 6.76
N ILE A 78 9.44 8.33 5.76
CA ILE A 78 8.90 9.17 4.70
C ILE A 78 8.02 8.26 3.85
N ILE A 79 6.84 8.71 3.48
CA ILE A 79 5.96 7.90 2.64
C ILE A 79 5.74 8.58 1.30
N SER A 80 5.56 7.75 0.27
CA SER A 80 4.95 8.20 -0.97
C SER A 80 3.74 7.31 -1.24
N LEU A 81 2.70 7.90 -1.82
CA LEU A 81 1.48 7.19 -2.16
C LEU A 81 1.13 7.54 -3.59
N GLN A 82 1.00 6.54 -4.44
CA GLN A 82 0.61 6.70 -5.84
C GLN A 82 -0.69 5.97 -6.11
N VAL A 83 -1.69 6.70 -6.59
CA VAL A 83 -2.98 6.10 -6.93
C VAL A 83 -2.88 5.45 -8.31
N LEU A 84 -3.19 4.15 -8.36
CA LEU A 84 -3.18 3.36 -9.59
C LEU A 84 -4.57 3.26 -10.21
N GLU A 85 -5.61 3.24 -9.37
CA GLU A 85 -7.02 3.20 -9.79
C GLU A 85 -7.85 4.00 -8.80
N GLY A 86 -8.86 4.68 -9.27
CA GLY A 86 -9.83 5.36 -8.42
C GLY A 86 -9.42 6.75 -7.99
N GLU A 87 -9.91 7.13 -6.83
CA GLU A 87 -9.70 8.46 -6.25
C GLU A 87 -9.80 8.38 -4.74
N ILE A 88 -8.84 8.98 -4.05
CA ILE A 88 -8.84 9.06 -2.59
C ILE A 88 -8.72 10.52 -2.14
N ASN A 89 -9.15 10.78 -0.91
CA ASN A 89 -8.81 12.00 -0.20
C ASN A 89 -7.73 11.67 0.81
N PHE A 90 -6.63 12.39 0.76
CA PHE A 90 -5.50 12.22 1.67
C PHE A 90 -5.46 13.44 2.61
N ASN A 91 -5.48 13.18 3.92
CA ASN A 91 -5.56 14.22 4.93
C ASN A 91 -4.33 14.18 5.82
N SER A 92 -3.66 15.33 5.97
CA SER A 92 -2.53 15.49 6.89
C SER A 92 -2.21 16.98 7.08
N ALA A 93 -1.71 17.35 8.24
CA ALA A 93 -1.18 18.70 8.52
C ALA A 93 -2.16 19.81 8.11
N ASP A 94 -3.44 19.69 8.46
CA ASP A 94 -4.49 20.64 8.14
C ASP A 94 -4.79 20.76 6.64
N GLN A 95 -4.28 19.83 5.85
CA GLN A 95 -4.55 19.78 4.42
C GLN A 95 -5.39 18.56 4.08
N SER A 96 -6.24 18.69 3.08
CA SER A 96 -7.00 17.60 2.49
C SER A 96 -6.82 17.71 0.99
N VAL A 97 -6.24 16.68 0.37
CA VAL A 97 -5.97 16.69 -1.06
C VAL A 97 -6.63 15.50 -1.72
N SER A 98 -7.20 15.74 -2.90
CA SER A 98 -7.72 14.67 -3.76
C SER A 98 -6.56 14.11 -4.58
N VAL A 99 -6.42 12.79 -4.58
CA VAL A 99 -5.38 12.10 -5.35
C VAL A 99 -6.09 11.11 -6.27
N LYS A 100 -5.89 11.26 -7.57
CA LYS A 100 -6.56 10.45 -8.60
C LYS A 100 -5.55 9.57 -9.31
N LYS A 101 -6.05 8.63 -10.09
CA LYS A 101 -5.23 7.73 -10.88
C LYS A 101 -4.05 8.46 -11.54
N GLY A 102 -2.85 7.96 -11.32
CA GLY A 102 -1.62 8.53 -11.87
C GLY A 102 -1.00 9.65 -11.03
N GLU A 103 -1.73 10.15 -10.05
CA GLU A 103 -1.21 11.20 -9.16
C GLU A 103 -0.60 10.57 -7.90
N MET A 104 0.28 11.31 -7.26
CA MET A 104 0.94 10.82 -6.05
C MET A 104 1.22 11.98 -5.08
N ILE A 105 1.41 11.60 -3.82
CA ILE A 105 1.86 12.51 -2.77
C ILE A 105 3.10 11.94 -2.09
N ALA A 106 3.82 12.81 -1.42
CA ALA A 106 4.89 12.41 -0.52
C ALA A 106 4.70 13.16 0.79
N LEU A 107 4.96 12.48 1.90
CA LEU A 107 4.74 13.04 3.24
C LEU A 107 5.97 12.80 4.10
N HIS A 108 6.39 13.82 4.84
CA HIS A 108 7.50 13.72 5.77
C HIS A 108 7.21 12.72 6.89
N LYS A 109 8.29 12.19 7.46
CA LYS A 109 8.27 11.24 8.57
C LYS A 109 7.47 11.78 9.75
N GLY A 110 6.66 10.91 10.34
CA GLY A 110 6.01 11.18 11.63
C GLY A 110 4.77 12.06 11.59
N LEU A 111 4.32 12.51 10.45
CA LEU A 111 3.12 13.32 10.35
C LEU A 111 1.88 12.42 10.36
N PRO A 112 0.89 12.70 11.22
CA PRO A 112 -0.37 11.94 11.21
C PRO A 112 -1.10 12.13 9.89
N HIS A 113 -1.70 11.06 9.39
CA HIS A 113 -2.42 11.11 8.13
C HIS A 113 -3.56 10.08 8.11
N SER A 114 -4.53 10.34 7.26
CA SER A 114 -5.65 9.43 7.01
C SER A 114 -5.98 9.42 5.53
N VAL A 115 -6.69 8.36 5.10
CA VAL A 115 -7.08 8.17 3.70
C VAL A 115 -8.54 7.78 3.65
N ALA A 116 -9.30 8.42 2.77
CA ALA A 116 -10.69 8.06 2.52
C ALA A 116 -10.88 7.77 1.03
N ALA A 117 -11.45 6.62 0.70
CA ALA A 117 -11.69 6.25 -0.68
C ALA A 117 -12.98 6.90 -1.17
N VAL A 118 -12.87 7.81 -2.14
CA VAL A 118 -14.02 8.42 -2.80
C VAL A 118 -14.71 7.41 -3.71
N LYS A 119 -13.90 6.56 -4.34
CA LYS A 119 -14.33 5.44 -5.20
C LYS A 119 -13.53 4.23 -4.79
N GLU A 120 -13.91 3.05 -5.28
CA GLU A 120 -13.03 1.89 -5.16
C GLU A 120 -11.66 2.26 -5.72
N SER A 121 -10.62 2.07 -4.93
CA SER A 121 -9.28 2.59 -5.26
C SER A 121 -8.20 1.57 -4.96
N VAL A 122 -7.11 1.68 -5.73
CA VAL A 122 -5.89 0.90 -5.49
C VAL A 122 -4.72 1.88 -5.54
N PHE A 123 -3.85 1.78 -4.54
CA PHE A 123 -2.65 2.62 -4.52
C PHE A 123 -1.43 1.87 -3.99
N LEU A 124 -0.26 2.37 -4.38
CA LEU A 124 1.02 1.91 -3.86
C LEU A 124 1.46 2.86 -2.75
N LEU A 125 1.77 2.29 -1.59
CA LEU A 125 2.32 3.02 -0.46
C LEU A 125 3.76 2.58 -0.29
N THR A 126 4.71 3.51 -0.43
CA THR A 126 6.13 3.24 -0.20
C THR A 126 6.55 3.94 1.08
N ILE A 127 7.16 3.19 1.99
CA ILE A 127 7.64 3.71 3.25
C ILE A 127 9.16 3.56 3.27
N ALA A 128 9.86 4.68 3.35
CA ALA A 128 11.32 4.71 3.42
C ALA A 128 11.71 5.14 4.83
N ASP A 129 12.41 4.25 5.53
CA ASP A 129 12.85 4.50 6.89
C ASP A 129 14.33 4.88 6.87
N PHE A 130 14.61 6.17 6.96
CA PHE A 130 15.98 6.66 7.05
C PHE A 130 16.35 6.81 8.51
N ARG A 131 17.37 6.10 8.91
CA ARG A 131 17.96 6.23 10.24
C ARG A 131 19.19 7.12 10.14
N ASP A 132 19.20 8.16 10.95
CA ASP A 132 20.35 9.04 11.06
C ASP A 132 21.43 8.41 11.90
#